data_68a5a8ea0a371928802d7f7ec77bcc3f
#
_entry.id   68a5a8ea0a371928802d7f7ec77bcc3f
#
_cell.length_a   1.000
_cell.length_b   1.000
_cell.length_c   1.000
_cell.angle_alpha   90.00
_cell.angle_beta   90.00
_cell.angle_gamma   90.00
#
_symmetry.space_group_name_H-M   'P 1'
#
loop_
_entity.id
_entity.type
_entity.pdbx_description
1 polymer ?
#
loop_
_entity_poly.entity_id
_entity_poly.type
_entity_poly.pdbx_seq_one_letter_code
_entity_poly.pdbx_strand_id
1 'polypeptide(L)'
;HEEGFKLALTRVLNEYGRAKGMLKDKDENLSGPDAREGIIAVVSVKLQEAQFEGQTKAKLGNTFIKGLVNNVVYKALTEFFEENPAVAKAILEKATQAARARAAAKKARELVRRKSALESNRMPGKLADCHEKDPSKTELFIVEGDSAGGSAKMGRDSNIQAILPLWGKMLNVEKARADRIYGNDKLMPVVT
;
A
#
# COMPACT_ATOMS: atom_id res chain seq x y z
N HIS A 1 1.90 -0.97 -29.93
CA HIS A 1 2.92 0.04 -29.70
C HIS A 1 2.83 0.62 -28.27
N GLU A 2 1.66 1.04 -27.83
CA GLU A 2 1.42 1.54 -26.46
C GLU A 2 1.82 0.53 -25.38
N GLU A 3 1.43 -0.75 -25.51
CA GLU A 3 1.83 -1.80 -24.59
C GLU A 3 3.36 -2.01 -24.55
N GLY A 4 4.04 -1.92 -25.69
CA GLY A 4 5.49 -2.00 -25.76
C GLY A 4 6.16 -0.90 -24.95
N PHE A 5 5.68 0.34 -25.10
CA PHE A 5 6.14 1.47 -24.31
C PHE A 5 5.91 1.26 -22.79
N LYS A 6 4.69 0.85 -22.40
CA LYS A 6 4.32 0.59 -20.99
C LYS A 6 5.22 -0.48 -20.36
N LEU A 7 5.52 -1.54 -21.08
CA LEU A 7 6.40 -2.62 -20.62
C LEU A 7 7.84 -2.13 -20.44
N ALA A 8 8.38 -1.43 -21.44
CA ALA A 8 9.74 -0.89 -21.41
C ALA A 8 9.93 0.06 -20.22
N LEU A 9 9.04 1.02 -20.05
CA LEU A 9 9.08 1.98 -18.96
C LEU A 9 9.07 1.29 -17.59
N THR A 10 8.14 0.36 -17.39
CA THR A 10 8.04 -0.36 -16.10
C THR A 10 9.29 -1.19 -15.83
N ARG A 11 9.84 -1.81 -16.85
CA ARG A 11 11.05 -2.63 -16.75
C ARG A 11 12.27 -1.78 -16.41
N VAL A 12 12.51 -0.70 -17.15
CA VAL A 12 13.66 0.20 -16.93
C VAL A 12 13.62 0.79 -15.52
N LEU A 13 12.45 1.26 -15.05
CA LEU A 13 12.33 1.83 -13.70
C LEU A 13 12.65 0.81 -12.60
N ASN A 14 12.21 -0.44 -12.75
CA ASN A 14 12.53 -1.48 -11.78
C ASN A 14 14.02 -1.85 -11.80
N GLU A 15 14.58 -2.05 -12.97
CA GLU A 15 16.00 -2.43 -13.12
C GLU A 15 16.94 -1.32 -12.67
N TYR A 16 16.70 -0.08 -13.11
CA TYR A 16 17.49 1.07 -12.69
C TYR A 16 17.36 1.35 -11.19
N GLY A 17 16.14 1.29 -10.65
CA GLY A 17 15.88 1.49 -9.24
C GLY A 17 16.60 0.47 -8.35
N ARG A 18 16.70 -0.79 -8.77
CA ARG A 18 17.47 -1.83 -8.08
C ARG A 18 18.97 -1.61 -8.23
N ALA A 19 19.46 -1.34 -9.44
CA ALA A 19 20.87 -1.09 -9.70
C ALA A 19 21.43 0.10 -8.91
N LYS A 20 20.64 1.15 -8.71
CA LYS A 20 21.03 2.33 -7.91
C LYS A 20 20.64 2.21 -6.42
N GLY A 21 20.12 1.08 -5.96
CA GLY A 21 19.76 0.83 -4.55
C GLY A 21 18.55 1.61 -4.04
N MET A 22 17.77 2.25 -4.95
CA MET A 22 16.55 2.97 -4.59
C MET A 22 15.37 2.04 -4.31
N LEU A 23 15.36 0.88 -4.94
CA LEU A 23 14.48 -0.25 -4.63
C LEU A 23 15.33 -1.35 -3.99
N LYS A 24 14.99 -1.73 -2.77
CA LYS A 24 15.69 -2.81 -2.05
C LYS A 24 15.21 -4.18 -2.54
N ASP A 25 16.02 -5.22 -2.37
CA ASP A 25 15.67 -6.59 -2.80
C ASP A 25 14.36 -7.10 -2.20
N LYS A 26 14.05 -6.68 -0.98
CA LYS A 26 12.79 -7.01 -0.29
C LYS A 26 11.58 -6.19 -0.74
N ASP A 27 11.78 -5.12 -1.48
CA ASP A 27 10.67 -4.28 -1.95
C ASP A 27 10.00 -4.94 -3.15
N GLU A 28 8.69 -4.86 -3.23
CA GLU A 28 7.94 -5.31 -4.41
C GLU A 28 8.33 -4.46 -5.63
N ASN A 29 8.29 -5.06 -6.81
CA ASN A 29 8.47 -4.32 -8.05
C ASN A 29 7.38 -3.27 -8.23
N LEU A 30 7.76 -2.14 -8.79
CA LEU A 30 6.81 -1.14 -9.26
C LEU A 30 5.87 -1.78 -10.29
N SER A 31 4.58 -1.64 -10.08
CA SER A 31 3.59 -2.07 -11.06
C SER A 31 3.51 -1.11 -12.25
N GLY A 32 2.90 -1.54 -13.33
CA GLY A 32 2.68 -0.68 -14.49
C GLY A 32 1.96 0.64 -14.15
N PRO A 33 0.87 0.65 -13.39
CA PRO A 33 0.25 1.89 -12.92
C PRO A 33 1.19 2.79 -12.12
N ASP A 34 1.99 2.22 -11.19
CA ASP A 34 2.94 3.01 -10.40
C ASP A 34 4.00 3.70 -11.27
N ALA A 35 4.53 2.94 -12.24
CA ALA A 35 5.54 3.42 -13.18
C ALA A 35 5.02 4.54 -14.12
N ARG A 36 3.71 4.61 -14.31
CA ARG A 36 3.06 5.60 -15.20
C ARG A 36 2.39 6.75 -14.45
N GLU A 37 2.53 6.80 -13.14
CA GLU A 37 1.91 7.86 -12.33
C GLU A 37 2.42 9.24 -12.75
N GLY A 38 1.50 10.10 -13.20
CA GLY A 38 1.80 11.47 -13.64
C GLY A 38 2.49 11.59 -14.99
N ILE A 39 2.60 10.50 -15.78
CA ILE A 39 3.20 10.55 -17.12
C ILE A 39 2.16 10.96 -18.17
N ILE A 40 2.58 11.84 -19.08
CA ILE A 40 1.89 12.12 -20.33
C ILE A 40 2.85 11.76 -21.46
N ALA A 41 2.45 10.83 -22.31
CA ALA A 41 3.32 10.35 -23.39
C ALA A 41 2.52 10.15 -24.68
N VAL A 42 3.16 10.46 -25.82
CA VAL A 42 2.65 10.18 -27.15
C VAL A 42 3.60 9.20 -27.82
N VAL A 43 3.07 8.05 -28.24
CA VAL A 43 3.84 7.03 -28.95
C VAL A 43 3.37 6.99 -30.40
N SER A 44 4.22 7.45 -31.31
CA SER A 44 3.96 7.45 -32.75
C SER A 44 4.83 6.42 -33.45
N VAL A 45 4.21 5.57 -34.26
CA VAL A 45 4.90 4.56 -35.09
C VAL A 45 4.47 4.70 -36.55
N LYS A 46 5.42 4.57 -37.47
CA LYS A 46 5.16 4.58 -38.90
C LYS A 46 5.31 3.14 -39.41
N LEU A 47 4.29 2.62 -40.08
CA LEU A 47 4.25 1.28 -40.66
C LEU A 47 3.87 1.36 -42.13
N GLN A 48 4.48 0.54 -42.96
CA GLN A 48 4.12 0.44 -44.39
C GLN A 48 2.70 -0.11 -44.54
N GLU A 49 2.38 -1.17 -43.77
CA GLU A 49 1.07 -1.79 -43.74
C GLU A 49 0.57 -1.89 -42.29
N ALA A 50 -0.27 -0.95 -41.90
CA ALA A 50 -0.89 -0.98 -40.57
C ALA A 50 -2.15 -1.84 -40.61
N GLN A 51 -2.17 -2.89 -39.79
CA GLN A 51 -3.34 -3.74 -39.58
C GLN A 51 -4.05 -3.29 -38.29
N PHE A 52 -5.36 -3.18 -38.33
CA PHE A 52 -6.16 -2.77 -37.19
C PHE A 52 -7.18 -3.82 -36.81
N GLU A 53 -7.42 -3.96 -35.49
CA GLU A 53 -8.52 -4.77 -35.00
C GLU A 53 -9.80 -3.92 -35.03
N GLY A 54 -10.77 -4.38 -35.83
CA GLY A 54 -12.09 -3.75 -35.97
C GLY A 54 -12.12 -2.50 -36.85
N GLN A 55 -13.34 -2.11 -37.23
CA GLN A 55 -13.62 -1.02 -38.16
C GLN A 55 -13.23 0.37 -37.57
N THR A 56 -13.23 0.53 -36.26
CA THR A 56 -12.90 1.78 -35.60
C THR A 56 -11.39 2.10 -35.58
N LYS A 57 -10.54 1.16 -36.03
CA LYS A 57 -9.07 1.30 -36.04
C LYS A 57 -8.47 1.69 -34.68
N ALA A 58 -9.17 1.37 -33.60
CA ALA A 58 -8.77 1.76 -32.22
C ALA A 58 -7.54 0.98 -31.74
N LYS A 59 -7.32 -0.23 -32.24
CA LYS A 59 -6.22 -1.09 -31.80
C LYS A 59 -5.41 -1.59 -32.97
N LEU A 60 -4.10 -1.39 -32.93
CA LEU A 60 -3.15 -1.87 -33.91
C LEU A 60 -2.95 -3.38 -33.75
N GLY A 61 -3.19 -4.16 -34.83
CA GLY A 61 -3.11 -5.61 -34.83
C GLY A 61 -1.71 -6.17 -35.12
N ASN A 62 -0.76 -5.35 -35.60
CA ASN A 62 0.61 -5.76 -35.86
C ASN A 62 1.35 -6.16 -34.55
N THR A 63 1.36 -7.45 -34.24
CA THR A 63 1.87 -7.97 -32.94
C THR A 63 3.36 -7.69 -32.71
N PHE A 64 4.17 -7.74 -33.77
CA PHE A 64 5.63 -7.52 -33.70
C PHE A 64 6.01 -6.12 -33.22
N ILE A 65 5.14 -5.11 -33.44
CA ILE A 65 5.38 -3.71 -33.03
C ILE A 65 5.52 -3.59 -31.51
N LYS A 66 4.84 -4.42 -30.75
CA LYS A 66 4.98 -4.44 -29.27
C LYS A 66 6.44 -4.71 -28.85
N GLY A 67 7.05 -5.73 -29.44
CA GLY A 67 8.44 -6.11 -29.16
C GLY A 67 9.44 -5.04 -29.63
N LEU A 68 9.22 -4.52 -30.84
CA LEU A 68 10.10 -3.50 -31.42
C LEU A 68 10.08 -2.22 -30.59
N VAL A 69 8.92 -1.69 -30.25
CA VAL A 69 8.79 -0.49 -29.40
C VAL A 69 9.38 -0.74 -28.01
N ASN A 70 9.10 -1.92 -27.43
CA ASN A 70 9.70 -2.27 -26.14
C ASN A 70 11.22 -2.20 -26.17
N ASN A 71 11.86 -2.79 -27.19
CA ASN A 71 13.32 -2.82 -27.29
C ASN A 71 13.92 -1.42 -27.53
N VAL A 72 13.33 -0.64 -28.43
CA VAL A 72 13.80 0.72 -28.74
C VAL A 72 13.67 1.62 -27.50
N VAL A 73 12.50 1.63 -26.87
CA VAL A 73 12.24 2.48 -25.70
C VAL A 73 13.08 2.03 -24.52
N TYR A 74 13.25 0.71 -24.31
CA TYR A 74 14.09 0.20 -23.23
C TYR A 74 15.54 0.71 -23.36
N LYS A 75 16.15 0.59 -24.53
CA LYS A 75 17.49 1.08 -24.78
C LYS A 75 17.61 2.58 -24.52
N ALA A 76 16.75 3.36 -25.19
CA ALA A 76 16.78 4.82 -25.10
C ALA A 76 16.57 5.34 -23.67
N LEU A 77 15.64 4.74 -22.91
CA LEU A 77 15.42 5.12 -21.52
C LEU A 77 16.56 4.71 -20.60
N THR A 78 17.19 3.55 -20.85
CA THR A 78 18.36 3.13 -20.06
C THR A 78 19.52 4.10 -20.25
N GLU A 79 19.85 4.47 -21.49
CA GLU A 79 20.85 5.49 -21.79
C GLU A 79 20.51 6.83 -21.15
N PHE A 80 19.27 7.29 -21.35
CA PHE A 80 18.81 8.56 -20.80
C PHE A 80 18.93 8.62 -19.27
N PHE A 81 18.61 7.54 -18.55
CA PHE A 81 18.69 7.50 -17.09
C PHE A 81 20.13 7.48 -16.58
N GLU A 82 21.05 6.83 -17.31
CA GLU A 82 22.48 6.88 -16.98
C GLU A 82 23.08 8.27 -17.22
N GLU A 83 22.66 8.96 -18.29
CA GLU A 83 23.10 10.32 -18.58
C GLU A 83 22.46 11.37 -17.66
N ASN A 84 21.23 11.10 -17.16
CA ASN A 84 20.45 12.07 -16.40
C ASN A 84 19.99 11.49 -15.03
N PRO A 85 20.93 11.16 -14.11
CA PRO A 85 20.60 10.47 -12.88
C PRO A 85 19.68 11.26 -11.94
N ALA A 86 19.75 12.59 -11.97
CA ALA A 86 18.85 13.45 -11.17
C ALA A 86 17.39 13.32 -11.63
N VAL A 87 17.16 13.29 -12.94
CA VAL A 87 15.83 13.12 -13.54
C VAL A 87 15.31 11.70 -13.26
N ALA A 88 16.16 10.68 -13.47
CA ALA A 88 15.82 9.29 -13.18
C ALA A 88 15.40 9.10 -11.71
N LYS A 89 16.13 9.74 -10.79
CA LYS A 89 15.82 9.73 -9.35
C LYS A 89 14.45 10.35 -9.07
N ALA A 90 14.15 11.51 -9.62
CA ALA A 90 12.86 12.19 -9.43
C ALA A 90 11.68 11.34 -9.95
N ILE A 91 11.85 10.70 -11.11
CA ILE A 91 10.84 9.80 -11.68
C ILE A 91 10.64 8.57 -10.78
N LEU A 92 11.71 7.95 -10.29
CA LEU A 92 11.65 6.81 -9.39
C LEU A 92 11.02 7.16 -8.05
N GLU A 93 11.33 8.31 -7.48
CA GLU A 93 10.68 8.78 -6.24
C GLU A 93 9.18 8.94 -6.42
N LYS A 94 8.74 9.51 -7.53
CA LYS A 94 7.31 9.63 -7.88
C LYS A 94 6.65 8.27 -8.01
N ALA A 95 7.23 7.35 -8.76
CA ALA A 95 6.71 5.99 -8.94
C ALA A 95 6.67 5.22 -7.61
N THR A 96 7.69 5.36 -6.77
CA THR A 96 7.74 4.72 -5.45
C THR A 96 6.70 5.30 -4.50
N GLN A 97 6.44 6.60 -4.57
CA GLN A 97 5.37 7.24 -3.80
C GLN A 97 3.99 6.71 -4.21
N ALA A 98 3.74 6.57 -5.52
CA ALA A 98 2.51 5.99 -6.06
C ALA A 98 2.32 4.54 -5.58
N ALA A 99 3.37 3.71 -5.66
CA ALA A 99 3.33 2.33 -5.17
C ALA A 99 2.99 2.25 -3.68
N ARG A 100 3.59 3.11 -2.86
CA ARG A 100 3.30 3.19 -1.42
C ARG A 100 1.87 3.62 -1.14
N ALA A 101 1.36 4.63 -1.84
CA ALA A 101 -0.02 5.09 -1.72
C ALA A 101 -1.01 3.99 -2.11
N ARG A 102 -0.76 3.26 -3.20
CA ARG A 102 -1.57 2.13 -3.64
C ARG A 102 -1.58 0.99 -2.63
N ALA A 103 -0.41 0.64 -2.09
CA ALA A 103 -0.28 -0.40 -1.07
C ALA A 103 -1.03 -0.02 0.22
N ALA A 104 -0.92 1.24 0.66
CA ALA A 104 -1.66 1.75 1.82
C ALA A 104 -3.17 1.71 1.59
N ALA A 105 -3.64 2.13 0.41
CA ALA A 105 -5.07 2.07 0.05
C ALA A 105 -5.60 0.64 -0.01
N LYS A 106 -4.82 -0.32 -0.55
CA LYS A 106 -5.18 -1.74 -0.55
C LYS A 106 -5.31 -2.27 0.87
N LYS A 107 -4.35 -1.98 1.73
CA LYS A 107 -4.34 -2.41 3.13
C LYS A 107 -5.53 -1.83 3.91
N ALA A 108 -5.85 -0.55 3.68
CA ALA A 108 -7.03 0.08 4.29
C ALA A 108 -8.34 -0.60 3.85
N ARG A 109 -8.50 -0.91 2.56
CA ARG A 109 -9.68 -1.64 2.06
C ARG A 109 -9.78 -3.05 2.64
N GLU A 110 -8.66 -3.76 2.78
CA GLU A 110 -8.63 -5.10 3.40
C GLU A 110 -9.04 -5.04 4.87
N LEU A 111 -8.59 -4.02 5.60
CA LEU A 111 -8.99 -3.79 7.00
C LEU A 111 -10.49 -3.52 7.13
N VAL A 112 -11.07 -2.69 6.24
CA VAL A 112 -12.51 -2.44 6.22
C VAL A 112 -13.29 -3.73 5.90
N ARG A 113 -12.83 -4.52 4.92
CA ARG A 113 -13.46 -5.83 4.62
C ARG A 113 -13.36 -6.81 5.78
N ARG A 114 -12.23 -6.83 6.51
CA ARG A 114 -12.08 -7.66 7.71
C ARG A 114 -12.99 -7.17 8.83
N LYS A 115 -13.16 -5.87 9.02
CA LYS A 115 -14.13 -5.33 9.98
C LYS A 115 -15.54 -5.81 9.67
N SER A 116 -16.00 -5.70 8.45
CA SER A 116 -17.35 -6.18 8.07
C SER A 116 -17.53 -7.70 8.18
N ALA A 117 -16.46 -8.48 8.06
CA ALA A 117 -16.47 -9.94 8.26
C ALA A 117 -16.30 -10.35 9.73
N LEU A 118 -15.75 -9.45 10.58
CA LEU A 118 -15.51 -9.64 12.00
C LEU A 118 -16.52 -8.93 12.91
N GLU A 119 -17.51 -8.22 12.35
CA GLU A 119 -18.66 -7.67 13.09
C GLU A 119 -19.56 -8.75 13.71
N SER A 120 -19.14 -10.01 13.70
CA SER A 120 -19.64 -11.04 14.57
C SER A 120 -18.94 -10.98 15.92
N ASN A 121 -19.49 -10.20 16.86
CA ASN A 121 -19.47 -10.40 18.32
C ASN A 121 -18.17 -10.95 18.98
N ARG A 122 -16.97 -10.60 18.54
CA ARG A 122 -15.75 -10.95 19.29
C ARG A 122 -15.15 -9.72 19.92
N MET A 123 -15.46 -9.56 21.18
CA MET A 123 -14.72 -8.67 22.08
C MET A 123 -13.21 -8.94 22.01
N PRO A 124 -12.35 -7.92 22.16
CA PRO A 124 -10.91 -8.11 22.31
C PRO A 124 -10.66 -9.15 23.40
N GLY A 125 -9.93 -10.22 23.09
CA GLY A 125 -9.78 -11.39 23.96
C GLY A 125 -9.16 -11.15 25.35
N LYS A 126 -8.73 -9.91 25.64
CA LYS A 126 -8.19 -9.49 26.94
C LYS A 126 -9.05 -8.44 27.63
N LEU A 127 -10.11 -7.94 27.01
CA LEU A 127 -11.02 -6.99 27.65
C LEU A 127 -11.80 -7.68 28.77
N ALA A 128 -11.68 -7.16 29.97
CA ALA A 128 -12.60 -7.48 31.05
C ALA A 128 -13.74 -6.48 31.03
N ASP A 129 -14.82 -6.82 30.35
CA ASP A 129 -15.97 -5.94 30.14
C ASP A 129 -16.79 -5.70 31.45
N CYS A 130 -17.61 -4.65 31.42
CA CYS A 130 -18.58 -4.33 32.47
C CYS A 130 -20.00 -4.78 32.08
N HIS A 131 -20.92 -4.77 33.04
CA HIS A 131 -22.30 -5.21 32.81
C HIS A 131 -23.18 -4.11 32.20
N GLU A 132 -22.90 -2.83 32.51
CA GLU A 132 -23.63 -1.69 31.95
C GLU A 132 -23.32 -1.55 30.45
N LYS A 133 -24.35 -1.27 29.67
CA LYS A 133 -24.29 -1.16 28.20
C LYS A 133 -24.30 0.29 27.69
N ASP A 134 -24.69 1.22 28.57
CA ASP A 134 -24.73 2.64 28.23
C ASP A 134 -23.31 3.26 28.34
N PRO A 135 -22.64 3.64 27.24
CA PRO A 135 -21.30 4.18 27.28
C PRO A 135 -21.17 5.46 28.14
N SER A 136 -22.26 6.20 28.35
CA SER A 136 -22.25 7.40 29.17
C SER A 136 -22.14 7.13 30.68
N LYS A 137 -22.35 5.88 31.07
CA LYS A 137 -22.32 5.41 32.47
C LYS A 137 -21.17 4.45 32.74
N THR A 138 -20.32 4.19 31.77
CA THR A 138 -19.22 3.24 31.91
C THR A 138 -17.87 3.91 31.84
N GLU A 139 -16.87 3.27 32.41
CA GLU A 139 -15.48 3.70 32.41
C GLU A 139 -14.59 2.61 31.86
N LEU A 140 -13.66 2.94 30.95
CA LEU A 140 -12.65 2.05 30.44
C LEU A 140 -11.29 2.40 31.01
N PHE A 141 -10.71 1.48 31.79
CA PHE A 141 -9.36 1.58 32.31
C PHE A 141 -8.38 0.83 31.41
N ILE A 142 -7.44 1.55 30.82
CA ILE A 142 -6.34 0.97 30.06
C ILE A 142 -5.14 0.84 30.99
N VAL A 143 -4.62 -0.38 31.15
CA VAL A 143 -3.52 -0.69 32.08
C VAL A 143 -2.35 -1.35 31.35
N GLU A 144 -1.14 -1.18 31.90
CA GLU A 144 0.06 -1.77 31.33
C GLU A 144 0.22 -3.24 31.74
N GLY A 145 0.04 -4.13 30.77
CA GLY A 145 0.31 -5.57 30.93
C GLY A 145 -0.70 -6.37 31.71
N ASP A 146 -0.53 -7.68 31.66
CA ASP A 146 -1.47 -8.64 32.26
C ASP A 146 -1.44 -8.61 33.80
N SER A 147 -0.31 -8.30 34.41
CA SER A 147 -0.17 -8.22 35.87
C SER A 147 -1.00 -7.08 36.45
N ALA A 148 -0.87 -5.86 35.90
CA ALA A 148 -1.70 -4.73 36.29
C ALA A 148 -3.17 -4.95 35.94
N GLY A 149 -3.45 -5.58 34.80
CA GLY A 149 -4.80 -5.99 34.40
C GLY A 149 -5.46 -6.94 35.40
N GLY A 150 -4.72 -7.90 35.94
CA GLY A 150 -5.20 -8.82 36.95
C GLY A 150 -5.60 -8.11 38.24
N SER A 151 -4.72 -7.24 38.76
CA SER A 151 -4.99 -6.45 39.97
C SER A 151 -6.16 -5.47 39.79
N ALA A 152 -6.20 -4.76 38.66
CA ALA A 152 -7.30 -3.85 38.34
C ALA A 152 -8.66 -4.57 38.23
N LYS A 153 -8.67 -5.77 37.62
CA LYS A 153 -9.87 -6.60 37.49
C LYS A 153 -10.43 -7.03 38.84
N MET A 154 -9.57 -7.30 39.83
CA MET A 154 -10.00 -7.67 41.16
C MET A 154 -10.55 -6.48 41.99
N GLY A 155 -10.04 -5.28 41.76
CA GLY A 155 -10.43 -4.08 42.49
C GLY A 155 -11.53 -3.21 41.86
N ARG A 156 -11.98 -3.54 40.62
CA ARG A 156 -12.95 -2.73 39.86
C ARG A 156 -14.39 -2.93 40.33
N ASP A 157 -15.24 -1.96 40.08
CA ASP A 157 -16.68 -2.18 40.02
C ASP A 157 -17.06 -2.80 38.68
N SER A 158 -17.34 -4.10 38.66
CA SER A 158 -17.67 -4.83 37.44
C SER A 158 -18.98 -4.38 36.78
N ASN A 159 -19.82 -3.59 37.46
CA ASN A 159 -21.05 -3.09 36.88
C ASN A 159 -20.79 -2.01 35.83
N ILE A 160 -19.84 -1.11 36.08
CA ILE A 160 -19.61 0.08 35.27
C ILE A 160 -18.18 0.21 34.75
N GLN A 161 -17.21 -0.57 35.29
CA GLN A 161 -15.79 -0.44 34.96
C GLN A 161 -15.29 -1.61 34.12
N ALA A 162 -14.76 -1.31 32.94
CA ALA A 162 -14.08 -2.25 32.07
C ALA A 162 -12.55 -2.07 32.14
N ILE A 163 -11.79 -3.16 32.04
CA ILE A 163 -10.33 -3.17 32.09
C ILE A 163 -9.78 -3.73 30.80
N LEU A 164 -8.91 -2.96 30.13
CA LEU A 164 -8.19 -3.39 28.92
C LEU A 164 -6.68 -3.37 29.18
N PRO A 165 -6.03 -4.52 29.37
CA PRO A 165 -4.58 -4.59 29.46
C PRO A 165 -3.93 -4.47 28.08
N LEU A 166 -3.00 -3.53 27.92
CA LEU A 166 -2.15 -3.38 26.75
C LEU A 166 -0.71 -3.76 27.12
N TRP A 167 0.04 -4.36 26.21
CA TRP A 167 1.39 -4.84 26.50
C TRP A 167 2.47 -4.18 25.67
N GLY A 168 3.60 -3.90 26.32
CA GLY A 168 4.80 -3.37 25.72
C GLY A 168 4.68 -1.92 25.30
N LYS A 169 5.72 -1.41 24.66
CA LYS A 169 5.82 -0.01 24.24
C LYS A 169 4.77 0.33 23.18
N MET A 170 3.95 1.33 23.44
CA MET A 170 2.91 1.79 22.54
C MET A 170 3.49 2.63 21.40
N LEU A 171 2.87 2.52 20.22
CA LEU A 171 3.21 3.34 19.07
C LEU A 171 2.70 4.77 19.29
N ASN A 172 3.54 5.77 19.03
CA ASN A 172 3.09 7.16 19.01
C ASN A 172 2.24 7.38 17.74
N VAL A 173 0.92 7.47 17.95
CA VAL A 173 -0.06 7.56 16.85
C VAL A 173 -0.03 8.90 16.12
N GLU A 174 0.39 9.99 16.78
CA GLU A 174 0.50 11.31 16.15
C GLU A 174 1.62 11.35 15.10
N LYS A 175 2.72 10.63 15.36
CA LYS A 175 3.88 10.57 14.45
C LYS A 175 3.84 9.38 13.50
N ALA A 176 2.90 8.47 13.70
CA ALA A 176 2.81 7.24 12.90
C ALA A 176 1.86 7.41 11.72
N ARG A 177 2.21 6.76 10.62
CA ARG A 177 1.34 6.69 9.44
C ARG A 177 0.13 5.78 9.74
N ALA A 178 -1.02 6.10 9.16
CA ALA A 178 -2.27 5.37 9.35
C ALA A 178 -2.15 3.85 9.11
N ASP A 179 -1.38 3.43 8.10
CA ASP A 179 -1.14 2.02 7.81
C ASP A 179 -0.39 1.28 8.94
N ARG A 180 0.49 1.98 9.66
CA ARG A 180 1.18 1.45 10.85
C ARG A 180 0.27 1.39 12.07
N ILE A 181 -0.62 2.37 12.22
CA ILE A 181 -1.57 2.41 13.35
C ILE A 181 -2.52 1.22 13.26
N TYR A 182 -3.19 1.06 12.12
CA TYR A 182 -4.15 -0.06 11.89
C TYR A 182 -3.50 -1.42 11.70
N GLY A 183 -2.21 -1.50 11.47
CA GLY A 183 -1.45 -2.75 11.41
C GLY A 183 -0.74 -3.12 12.71
N ASN A 184 -0.96 -2.38 13.79
CA ASN A 184 -0.31 -2.62 15.07
C ASN A 184 -1.20 -3.48 15.99
N ASP A 185 -0.78 -4.73 16.20
CA ASP A 185 -1.54 -5.71 17.00
C ASP A 185 -1.79 -5.25 18.45
N LYS A 186 -0.96 -4.31 18.97
CA LYS A 186 -1.12 -3.76 20.31
C LYS A 186 -2.20 -2.67 20.39
N LEU A 187 -2.44 -1.96 19.29
CA LEU A 187 -3.48 -0.93 19.19
C LEU A 187 -4.83 -1.50 18.73
N MET A 188 -4.82 -2.64 18.08
CA MET A 188 -6.06 -3.26 17.59
C MET A 188 -7.13 -3.44 18.68
N PRO A 189 -6.81 -3.86 19.92
CA PRO A 189 -7.83 -3.98 20.98
C PRO A 189 -8.50 -2.67 21.39
N VAL A 190 -7.88 -1.52 21.07
CA VAL A 190 -8.45 -0.18 21.35
C VAL A 190 -9.32 0.32 20.19
N VAL A 191 -9.06 -0.17 18.97
CA VAL A 191 -9.71 0.28 17.74
C VAL A 191 -10.92 -0.60 17.36
N THR A 192 -10.97 -1.81 17.92
CA THR A 192 -12.06 -2.77 17.67
C THR A 192 -13.23 -2.53 18.59
#